data_5aa207d2071d2998edd9c0ad01dbb559
#
_entry.id   5aa207d2071d2998edd9c0ad01dbb559
#
_cell.length_a   1.000
_cell.length_b   1.000
_cell.length_c   1.000
_cell.angle_alpha   90.00
_cell.angle_beta   90.00
_cell.angle_gamma   90.00
#
_symmetry.space_group_name_H-M   'P 1'
#
loop_
_entity.id
_entity.type
_entity.pdbx_description
1 polymer ?
#
loop_
_entity_poly.entity_id
_entity_poly.type
_entity_poly.pdbx_seq_one_letter_code
_entity_poly.pdbx_strand_id
1 'polypeptide(L)'
;MKIIWSPLALERVRDITRYIARDKPSAAENWVKNLFKVVGRIEKHPQSCRIVPELNRHDVREVIYGNYRVIYRVADDIHILTVRHGRQLMNDEVLEPS
;
A
#
# COMPACT_ATOMS: atom_id res chain seq x y z
N MET A 1 -8.42 -15.23 2.06
CA MET A 1 -8.39 -14.05 1.16
C MET A 1 -7.05 -13.94 0.48
N LYS A 2 -7.04 -13.68 -0.80
CA LYS A 2 -5.81 -13.41 -1.56
C LYS A 2 -5.45 -11.95 -1.48
N ILE A 3 -4.16 -11.66 -1.63
CA ILE A 3 -3.67 -10.29 -1.80
C ILE A 3 -3.44 -10.06 -3.27
N ILE A 4 -4.13 -9.08 -3.82
CA ILE A 4 -4.08 -8.72 -5.24
C ILE A 4 -3.52 -7.30 -5.35
N TRP A 5 -2.38 -7.18 -6.03
CA TRP A 5 -1.74 -5.88 -6.28
C TRP A 5 -2.32 -5.24 -7.53
N SER A 6 -2.84 -4.02 -7.40
CA SER A 6 -3.30 -3.28 -8.57
C SER A 6 -2.11 -2.85 -9.43
N PRO A 7 -2.33 -2.58 -10.73
CA PRO A 7 -1.27 -2.01 -11.58
C PRO A 7 -0.72 -0.71 -11.02
N LEU A 8 -1.56 0.16 -10.48
CA LEU A 8 -1.12 1.41 -9.87
C LEU A 8 -0.21 1.15 -8.67
N ALA A 9 -0.59 0.21 -7.79
CA ALA A 9 0.22 -0.11 -6.62
C ALA A 9 1.60 -0.62 -7.02
N LEU A 10 1.68 -1.49 -8.02
CA LEU A 10 2.95 -2.00 -8.52
C LEU A 10 3.80 -0.89 -9.15
N GLU A 11 3.18 0.02 -9.88
CA GLU A 11 3.87 1.17 -10.46
C GLU A 11 4.47 2.07 -9.36
N ARG A 12 3.70 2.33 -8.32
CA ARG A 12 4.17 3.13 -7.18
C ARG A 12 5.35 2.48 -6.47
N VAL A 13 5.28 1.17 -6.26
CA VAL A 13 6.40 0.43 -5.65
C VAL A 13 7.66 0.54 -6.50
N ARG A 14 7.54 0.43 -7.82
CA ARG A 14 8.69 0.58 -8.73
C ARG A 14 9.28 1.98 -8.63
N ASP A 15 8.43 3.01 -8.64
CA ASP A 15 8.89 4.40 -8.58
C ASP A 15 9.65 4.68 -7.28
N ILE A 16 9.08 4.23 -6.16
CA ILE A 16 9.70 4.41 -4.84
C ILE A 16 11.01 3.65 -4.76
N THR A 17 11.04 2.41 -5.26
CA THR A 17 12.24 1.57 -5.26
C THR A 17 13.35 2.23 -6.07
N ARG A 18 13.05 2.77 -7.25
CA ARG A 18 14.03 3.49 -8.08
C ARG A 18 14.57 4.71 -7.36
N TYR A 19 13.70 5.44 -6.69
CA TYR A 19 14.09 6.62 -5.92
C TYR A 19 15.08 6.27 -4.81
N ILE A 20 14.76 5.24 -4.03
CA ILE A 20 15.63 4.78 -2.94
C ILE A 20 16.97 4.25 -3.48
N ALA A 21 16.93 3.52 -4.60
CA ALA A 21 18.12 2.92 -5.18
C ALA A 21 19.13 3.94 -5.72
N ARG A 22 18.70 5.16 -5.99
CA ARG A 22 19.62 6.25 -6.40
C ARG A 22 20.69 6.51 -5.36
N ASP A 23 20.30 6.45 -4.08
CA ASP A 23 21.25 6.63 -2.98
C ASP A 23 21.93 5.32 -2.61
N LYS A 24 21.13 4.25 -2.45
CA LYS A 24 21.65 2.99 -1.93
C LYS A 24 20.83 1.82 -2.43
N PRO A 25 21.34 1.06 -3.42
CA PRO A 25 20.60 -0.09 -3.97
C PRO A 25 20.20 -1.13 -2.92
N SER A 26 21.05 -1.41 -1.93
CA SER A 26 20.73 -2.37 -0.85
C SER A 26 19.56 -1.90 0.01
N ALA A 27 19.42 -0.58 0.22
CA ALA A 27 18.30 -0.03 0.96
C ALA A 27 16.98 -0.24 0.20
N ALA A 28 17.02 -0.13 -1.12
CA ALA A 28 15.85 -0.39 -1.97
C ALA A 28 15.40 -1.85 -1.86
N GLU A 29 16.33 -2.80 -1.90
CA GLU A 29 16.03 -4.22 -1.75
C GLU A 29 15.39 -4.51 -0.39
N ASN A 30 15.95 -3.96 0.67
CA ASN A 30 15.42 -4.15 2.02
C ASN A 30 14.03 -3.52 2.16
N TRP A 31 13.82 -2.36 1.56
CA TRP A 31 12.54 -1.67 1.58
C TRP A 31 11.44 -2.54 0.97
N VAL A 32 11.71 -3.13 -0.20
CA VAL A 32 10.75 -4.00 -0.90
C VAL A 32 10.46 -5.26 -0.08
N LYS A 33 11.50 -5.92 0.43
CA LYS A 33 11.32 -7.13 1.24
C LYS A 33 10.43 -6.86 2.45
N ASN A 34 10.69 -5.78 3.17
CA ASN A 34 9.93 -5.43 4.35
C ASN A 34 8.51 -4.99 4.00
N LEU A 35 8.33 -4.32 2.87
CA LEU A 35 7.00 -3.97 2.38
C LEU A 35 6.14 -5.21 2.18
N PHE A 36 6.66 -6.24 1.52
CA PHE A 36 5.91 -7.48 1.29
C PHE A 36 5.61 -8.22 2.58
N LYS A 37 6.49 -8.14 3.58
CA LYS A 37 6.21 -8.71 4.91
C LYS A 37 5.05 -7.99 5.59
N VAL A 38 5.05 -6.67 5.53
CA VAL A 38 3.98 -5.85 6.13
C VAL A 38 2.64 -6.15 5.45
N VAL A 39 2.63 -6.20 4.13
CA VAL A 39 1.41 -6.52 3.37
C VAL A 39 0.94 -7.95 3.66
N GLY A 40 1.86 -8.89 3.80
CA GLY A 40 1.50 -10.27 4.14
C GLY A 40 0.76 -10.40 5.45
N ARG A 41 1.02 -9.54 6.42
CA ARG A 41 0.30 -9.53 7.70
C ARG A 41 -1.16 -9.10 7.55
N ILE A 42 -1.47 -8.30 6.56
CA ILE A 42 -2.83 -7.85 6.29
C ILE A 42 -3.74 -9.05 5.99
N GLU A 43 -3.22 -10.06 5.32
CA GLU A 43 -3.97 -11.25 4.96
C GLU A 43 -4.59 -11.94 6.18
N LYS A 44 -3.88 -11.94 7.31
CA LYS A 44 -4.35 -12.57 8.55
C LYS A 44 -5.38 -11.72 9.29
N HIS A 45 -5.23 -10.42 9.24
CA HIS A 45 -6.06 -9.48 10.01
C HIS A 45 -6.41 -8.24 9.16
N PRO A 46 -7.20 -8.41 8.09
CA PRO A 46 -7.43 -7.30 7.14
C PRO A 46 -8.18 -6.12 7.74
N GLN A 47 -8.94 -6.33 8.82
CA GLN A 47 -9.71 -5.27 9.46
C GLN A 47 -9.04 -4.69 10.69
N SER A 48 -7.82 -5.13 11.02
CA SER A 48 -7.09 -4.62 12.19
C SER A 48 -6.40 -3.28 11.91
N CYS A 49 -6.17 -2.94 10.65
CA CYS A 49 -5.56 -1.67 10.28
C CYS A 49 -6.59 -0.55 10.23
N ARG A 50 -6.12 0.69 10.33
CA ARG A 50 -7.04 1.82 10.45
C ARG A 50 -7.77 2.11 9.14
N ILE A 51 -8.95 2.70 9.27
CA ILE A 51 -9.70 3.25 8.15
C ILE A 51 -8.95 4.47 7.61
N VAL A 52 -8.92 4.64 6.29
CA VAL A 52 -8.33 5.83 5.68
C VAL A 52 -9.18 7.04 6.06
N PRO A 53 -8.63 8.02 6.83
CA PRO A 53 -9.46 9.11 7.37
C PRO A 53 -10.11 9.96 6.29
N GLU A 54 -9.43 10.20 5.18
CA GLU A 54 -9.94 11.05 4.11
C GLU A 54 -11.15 10.45 3.40
N LEU A 55 -11.28 9.13 3.40
CA LEU A 55 -12.35 8.42 2.70
C LEU A 55 -13.48 7.98 3.63
N ASN A 56 -13.17 7.72 4.89
CA ASN A 56 -14.12 7.29 5.91
C ASN A 56 -15.00 6.12 5.44
N ARG A 57 -14.40 5.10 4.83
CA ARG A 57 -15.08 3.89 4.36
C ARG A 57 -14.53 2.68 5.09
N HIS A 58 -15.43 1.80 5.58
CA HIS A 58 -15.02 0.60 6.32
C HIS A 58 -14.25 -0.39 5.48
N ASP A 59 -14.47 -0.42 4.17
CA ASP A 59 -13.81 -1.35 3.27
C ASP A 59 -12.44 -0.89 2.79
N VAL A 60 -12.08 0.39 3.03
CA VAL A 60 -10.80 0.94 2.60
C VAL A 60 -9.94 1.25 3.83
N ARG A 61 -8.81 0.58 3.90
CA ARG A 61 -7.93 0.63 5.05
C ARG A 61 -6.52 0.98 4.63
N GLU A 62 -5.70 1.32 5.61
CA GLU A 62 -4.30 1.59 5.37
C GLU A 62 -3.42 1.00 6.46
N VAL A 63 -2.21 0.64 6.08
CA VAL A 63 -1.14 0.32 7.01
C VAL A 63 -0.01 1.30 6.76
N ILE A 64 0.56 1.81 7.85
CA ILE A 64 1.69 2.73 7.76
C ILE A 64 2.96 1.90 7.69
N TYR A 65 3.80 2.21 6.71
CA TYR A 65 5.08 1.58 6.52
C TYR A 65 6.15 2.67 6.32
N GLY A 66 6.89 2.96 7.38
CA GLY A 66 7.84 4.08 7.37
C GLY A 66 7.15 5.39 7.06
N ASN A 67 7.58 6.07 6.02
CA ASN A 67 6.99 7.33 5.57
C ASN A 67 5.85 7.15 4.57
N TYR A 68 5.42 5.91 4.34
CA TYR A 68 4.46 5.59 3.31
C TYR A 68 3.17 5.03 3.88
N ARG A 69 2.10 5.16 3.10
CA ARG A 69 0.79 4.61 3.39
C ARG A 69 0.51 3.54 2.35
N VAL A 70 0.25 2.32 2.79
CA VAL A 70 -0.21 1.24 1.91
C VAL A 70 -1.72 1.17 2.03
N ILE A 71 -2.42 1.53 0.96
CA ILE A 71 -3.87 1.65 0.93
C ILE A 71 -4.43 0.39 0.29
N TYR A 72 -5.40 -0.24 0.96
CA TYR A 72 -6.03 -1.45 0.44
C TYR A 72 -7.53 -1.46 0.67
N ARG A 73 -8.24 -2.23 -0.14
CA ARG A 73 -9.67 -2.44 -0.01
C ARG A 73 -9.96 -3.90 0.31
N VAL A 74 -10.82 -4.12 1.29
CA VAL A 74 -11.25 -5.46 1.69
C VAL A 74 -12.58 -5.76 1.01
N ALA A 75 -12.58 -6.75 0.13
CA ALA A 75 -13.75 -7.27 -0.56
C ALA A 75 -13.73 -8.79 -0.42
N ASP A 76 -14.00 -9.55 -1.48
CA ASP A 76 -13.79 -11.01 -1.46
C ASP A 76 -12.31 -11.33 -1.30
N ASP A 77 -11.46 -10.49 -1.88
CA ASP A 77 -10.02 -10.51 -1.69
C ASP A 77 -9.53 -9.15 -1.21
N ILE A 78 -8.26 -9.08 -0.83
CA ILE A 78 -7.62 -7.85 -0.40
C ILE A 78 -6.93 -7.23 -1.62
N HIS A 79 -7.40 -6.05 -2.03
CA HIS A 79 -6.86 -5.34 -3.18
C HIS A 79 -5.94 -4.22 -2.70
N ILE A 80 -4.64 -4.33 -2.99
CA ILE A 80 -3.71 -3.24 -2.71
C ILE A 80 -3.90 -2.19 -3.79
N LEU A 81 -4.44 -1.04 -3.41
CA LEU A 81 -4.84 0.00 -4.34
C LEU A 81 -3.68 0.90 -4.74
N THR A 82 -2.88 1.30 -3.78
CA THR A 82 -1.75 2.19 -4.01
C THR A 82 -0.81 2.22 -2.81
N VAL A 83 0.39 2.74 -3.04
CA VAL A 83 1.35 3.07 -1.97
C VAL A 83 1.69 4.54 -2.15
N ARG A 84 1.47 5.35 -1.12
CA ARG A 84 1.68 6.80 -1.18
C ARG A 84 2.52 7.28 -0.02
N HIS A 85 3.18 8.41 -0.23
CA HIS A 85 3.82 9.10 0.88
C HIS A 85 2.76 9.52 1.90
N GLY A 86 3.07 9.42 3.20
CA GLY A 86 2.10 9.67 4.26
C GLY A 86 1.46 11.05 4.24
N ARG A 87 2.13 12.04 3.65
CA ARG A 87 1.61 13.41 3.54
C ARG A 87 0.67 13.62 2.35
N GLN A 88 0.61 12.68 1.42
CA GLN A 88 -0.28 12.80 0.26
C GLN A 88 -1.70 12.42 0.65
N LEU A 89 -2.63 13.33 0.40
CA LEU A 89 -4.05 13.07 0.70
C LEU A 89 -4.63 12.10 -0.32
N MET A 90 -5.61 11.33 0.14
CA MET A 90 -6.34 10.39 -0.69
C MET A 90 -7.64 11.01 -1.20
N ASN A 91 -8.05 10.58 -2.39
CA ASN A 91 -9.34 10.93 -2.94
C ASN A 91 -9.99 9.71 -3.58
N ASP A 92 -11.26 9.83 -4.01
CA ASP A 92 -12.02 8.71 -4.53
C ASP A 92 -11.45 8.15 -5.84
N GLU A 93 -10.64 8.90 -6.56
CA GLU A 93 -10.03 8.44 -7.82
C GLU A 93 -9.18 7.19 -7.61
N VAL A 94 -8.60 7.03 -6.43
CA VAL A 94 -7.75 5.88 -6.10
C VAL A 94 -8.55 4.59 -6.05
N LEU A 95 -9.85 4.67 -5.85
CA LEU A 95 -10.74 3.52 -5.74
C LEU A 95 -11.13 2.95 -7.10
N GLU A 96 -10.92 3.72 -8.17
CA GLU A 96 -11.24 3.28 -9.52
C GLU A 96 -10.20 2.27 -10.02
N PRO A 97 -10.60 1.26 -10.81
CA PRO A 97 -9.66 0.35 -11.42
C PRO A 97 -8.72 1.13 -12.36
N SER A 98 -7.46 0.93 -12.19
CA SER A 98 -6.47 1.57 -13.05
C SER A 98 -6.13 0.71 -14.25
#